data_56edbd313b9037b2d7241fd564e7f2bc
#
_entry.id   56edbd313b9037b2d7241fd564e7f2bc
#
_cell.length_a   1.000
_cell.length_b   1.000
_cell.length_c   1.000
_cell.angle_alpha   90.00
_cell.angle_beta   90.00
_cell.angle_gamma   90.00
#
_symmetry.space_group_name_H-M   'P 1'
#
loop_
_entity.id
_entity.type
_entity.pdbx_description
1 polymer ?
#
loop_
_entity_poly.entity_id
_entity_poly.type
_entity_poly.pdbx_seq_one_letter_code
_entity_poly.pdbx_strand_id
1 'polypeptide(L)'
;MNKSNITILVVDDTRYNLQILSIMLANQGYSVLEATNGTDAIELANTRIPNLILLDIKMPKMDGYEVCSNLKNNPITQQIPIIFISAIENVEEKVEAFAIGGIDFINKPFHLIEVLARVETHLRVSSLQAQLLEQTKLLETQNISLQKEISTLTGFNWDLYSEVKESIDCHALRLFYQPIVNFKTDLITGFEALLRWQHPERGLLAPIHFIDLIEKTDLIYPVGRWVLSTACQQLQIWQQSLPNYTNLTMSVNVSTKQLSEFNLVEYIREILKKYQISPYCLKLEITESTVMGDRDRTLQILHQLKDLGIQFCIDDFGTGYSSLRRLTDFPIDILKIDRSFINNEEWIIVKAIGTLAFTLGKSVVVEGIETPVQLTMLKTLFNSSLDECYGQGYLFSEPLEPEPASNLLASNTTF
;
A
#
# COMPACT_ATOMS: atom_id res chain seq x y z
N MET A 1 21.66 -25.78 -27.99
CA MET A 1 22.60 -26.17 -26.92
C MET A 1 23.67 -27.05 -27.51
N ASN A 2 24.93 -26.83 -27.18
CA ASN A 2 26.02 -27.75 -27.57
C ASN A 2 25.92 -28.98 -26.65
N LYS A 3 25.47 -30.11 -27.18
CA LYS A 3 25.19 -31.33 -26.42
C LYS A 3 26.42 -31.89 -25.70
N SER A 4 27.64 -31.60 -26.18
CA SER A 4 28.90 -32.03 -25.57
C SER A 4 29.15 -31.41 -24.14
N ASN A 5 28.49 -30.33 -23.83
CA ASN A 5 28.57 -29.69 -22.49
C ASN A 5 27.48 -30.17 -21.54
N ILE A 6 26.62 -31.06 -21.95
CA ILE A 6 25.52 -31.59 -21.14
C ILE A 6 25.91 -32.96 -20.64
N THR A 7 25.93 -33.11 -19.31
CA THR A 7 26.27 -34.35 -18.61
C THR A 7 25.00 -35.03 -18.11
N ILE A 8 24.81 -36.30 -18.46
CA ILE A 8 23.70 -37.12 -17.98
C ILE A 8 24.26 -38.26 -17.10
N LEU A 9 23.73 -38.40 -15.90
CA LEU A 9 24.04 -39.51 -15.04
C LEU A 9 23.03 -40.65 -15.27
N VAL A 10 23.52 -41.84 -15.63
CA VAL A 10 22.71 -43.04 -15.76
C VAL A 10 22.98 -43.98 -14.64
N VAL A 11 21.92 -44.41 -13.97
CA VAL A 11 22.00 -45.29 -12.76
C VAL A 11 21.13 -46.50 -13.00
N ASP A 12 21.74 -47.67 -13.05
CA ASP A 12 21.06 -48.98 -13.19
C ASP A 12 22.01 -50.06 -12.65
N ASP A 13 21.51 -51.02 -11.87
CA ASP A 13 22.33 -52.11 -11.31
C ASP A 13 22.77 -53.15 -12.38
N THR A 14 22.12 -53.13 -13.51
CA THR A 14 22.39 -54.03 -14.62
C THR A 14 23.34 -53.38 -15.64
N ARG A 15 24.56 -53.86 -15.74
CA ARG A 15 25.59 -53.37 -16.66
C ARG A 15 25.11 -53.29 -18.14
N TYR A 16 24.26 -54.23 -18.54
CA TYR A 16 23.70 -54.24 -19.89
C TYR A 16 22.84 -52.99 -20.19
N ASN A 17 21.99 -52.61 -19.23
CA ASN A 17 21.14 -51.39 -19.36
C ASN A 17 22.01 -50.14 -19.38
N LEU A 18 22.99 -50.03 -18.49
CA LEU A 18 23.95 -48.93 -18.45
C LEU A 18 24.63 -48.74 -19.80
N GLN A 19 25.20 -49.82 -20.39
CA GLN A 19 25.90 -49.76 -21.66
C GLN A 19 24.98 -49.31 -22.80
N ILE A 20 23.76 -49.85 -22.88
CA ILE A 20 22.80 -49.44 -23.92
C ILE A 20 22.46 -47.96 -23.79
N LEU A 21 22.06 -47.49 -22.63
CA LEU A 21 21.69 -46.08 -22.42
C LEU A 21 22.89 -45.16 -22.62
N SER A 22 24.07 -45.53 -22.15
CA SER A 22 25.28 -44.72 -22.34
C SER A 22 25.66 -44.58 -23.79
N ILE A 23 25.64 -45.68 -24.57
CA ILE A 23 25.92 -45.65 -26.02
C ILE A 23 24.85 -44.82 -26.75
N MET A 24 23.58 -45.00 -26.40
CA MET A 24 22.47 -44.21 -26.99
C MET A 24 22.64 -42.71 -26.80
N LEU A 25 22.96 -42.27 -25.56
CA LEU A 25 23.13 -40.86 -25.24
C LEU A 25 24.45 -40.28 -25.76
N ALA A 26 25.55 -41.06 -25.69
CA ALA A 26 26.83 -40.62 -26.23
C ALA A 26 26.81 -40.45 -27.75
N ASN A 27 26.09 -41.31 -28.48
CA ASN A 27 25.89 -41.15 -29.94
C ASN A 27 25.09 -39.90 -30.34
N GLN A 28 24.35 -39.32 -29.37
CA GLN A 28 23.66 -38.02 -29.55
C GLN A 28 24.51 -36.82 -29.12
N GLY A 29 25.74 -37.09 -28.65
CA GLY A 29 26.72 -36.07 -28.28
C GLY A 29 26.65 -35.63 -26.80
N TYR A 30 25.93 -36.34 -25.93
CA TYR A 30 25.92 -36.09 -24.49
C TYR A 30 27.14 -36.70 -23.79
N SER A 31 27.63 -36.06 -22.71
CA SER A 31 28.57 -36.65 -21.78
C SER A 31 27.80 -37.55 -20.81
N VAL A 32 28.24 -38.77 -20.61
CA VAL A 32 27.53 -39.74 -19.78
C VAL A 32 28.39 -40.16 -18.59
N LEU A 33 27.81 -40.13 -17.40
CA LEU A 33 28.33 -40.73 -16.16
C LEU A 33 27.52 -41.98 -15.84
N GLU A 34 28.16 -43.00 -15.33
CA GLU A 34 27.53 -44.29 -15.02
C GLU A 34 27.66 -44.57 -13.53
N ALA A 35 26.58 -45.02 -12.90
CA ALA A 35 26.60 -45.57 -11.56
C ALA A 35 25.86 -46.92 -11.51
N THR A 36 26.41 -47.89 -10.80
CA THR A 36 25.84 -49.26 -10.68
C THR A 36 25.04 -49.47 -9.39
N ASN A 37 24.94 -48.45 -8.56
CA ASN A 37 24.22 -48.49 -7.29
C ASN A 37 23.89 -47.09 -6.78
N GLY A 38 22.98 -46.98 -5.80
CA GLY A 38 22.49 -45.72 -5.27
C GLY A 38 23.56 -44.86 -4.58
N THR A 39 24.51 -45.47 -3.88
CA THR A 39 25.57 -44.73 -3.16
C THR A 39 26.50 -44.01 -4.13
N ASP A 40 26.99 -44.72 -5.16
CA ASP A 40 27.83 -44.13 -6.22
C ASP A 40 27.07 -43.05 -6.99
N ALA A 41 25.75 -43.24 -7.23
CA ALA A 41 24.91 -42.25 -7.89
C ALA A 41 24.82 -40.92 -7.11
N ILE A 42 24.64 -41.00 -5.79
CA ILE A 42 24.60 -39.80 -4.91
C ILE A 42 25.96 -39.10 -4.89
N GLU A 43 27.05 -39.84 -4.79
CA GLU A 43 28.40 -39.29 -4.80
C GLU A 43 28.72 -38.58 -6.13
N LEU A 44 28.43 -39.24 -7.27
CA LEU A 44 28.61 -38.63 -8.59
C LEU A 44 27.74 -37.43 -8.80
N ALA A 45 26.48 -37.45 -8.37
CA ALA A 45 25.59 -36.32 -8.46
C ALA A 45 26.09 -35.11 -7.67
N ASN A 46 26.60 -35.31 -6.46
CA ASN A 46 27.15 -34.24 -5.62
C ASN A 46 28.46 -33.65 -6.14
N THR A 47 29.34 -34.50 -6.73
CA THR A 47 30.68 -34.07 -7.18
C THR A 47 30.70 -33.55 -8.61
N ARG A 48 29.85 -34.07 -9.48
CA ARG A 48 29.83 -33.73 -10.92
C ARG A 48 28.65 -32.89 -11.37
N ILE A 49 27.64 -32.77 -10.55
CA ILE A 49 26.41 -31.96 -10.78
C ILE A 49 25.86 -32.15 -12.21
N PRO A 50 25.36 -33.38 -12.55
CA PRO A 50 24.87 -33.66 -13.89
C PRO A 50 23.65 -32.81 -14.23
N ASN A 51 23.40 -32.56 -15.52
CA ASN A 51 22.26 -31.77 -16.00
C ASN A 51 20.93 -32.55 -15.95
N LEU A 52 21.01 -33.90 -15.90
CA LEU A 52 19.85 -34.79 -15.78
C LEU A 52 20.30 -36.15 -15.24
N ILE A 53 19.42 -36.82 -14.52
CA ILE A 53 19.66 -38.18 -14.00
C ILE A 53 18.59 -39.10 -14.58
N LEU A 54 19.04 -40.23 -15.19
CA LEU A 54 18.21 -41.37 -15.52
C LEU A 54 18.44 -42.43 -14.40
N LEU A 55 17.39 -42.77 -13.67
CA LEU A 55 17.51 -43.54 -12.42
C LEU A 55 16.61 -44.78 -12.44
N ASP A 56 17.21 -45.96 -12.39
CA ASP A 56 16.45 -47.19 -12.18
C ASP A 56 15.83 -47.22 -10.79
N ILE A 57 14.60 -47.68 -10.69
CA ILE A 57 13.90 -47.80 -9.41
C ILE A 57 14.38 -49.04 -8.64
N LYS A 58 14.49 -50.18 -9.30
CA LYS A 58 14.76 -51.44 -8.64
C LYS A 58 16.26 -51.74 -8.60
N MET A 59 16.92 -51.31 -7.54
CA MET A 59 18.34 -51.56 -7.27
C MET A 59 18.54 -52.21 -5.91
N PRO A 60 19.56 -53.08 -5.76
CA PRO A 60 19.86 -53.69 -4.47
C PRO A 60 20.43 -52.69 -3.45
N LYS A 61 20.11 -52.85 -2.17
CA LYS A 61 20.53 -52.08 -0.99
C LYS A 61 19.89 -50.69 -0.86
N MET A 62 19.87 -49.90 -1.91
CA MET A 62 19.26 -48.57 -1.96
C MET A 62 18.49 -48.46 -3.27
N ASP A 63 17.20 -48.33 -3.19
CA ASP A 63 16.36 -48.22 -4.38
C ASP A 63 16.37 -46.80 -4.98
N GLY A 64 15.79 -46.64 -6.17
CA GLY A 64 15.77 -45.37 -6.86
C GLY A 64 14.96 -44.29 -6.15
N TYR A 65 13.96 -44.65 -5.34
CA TYR A 65 13.18 -43.72 -4.56
C TYR A 65 14.00 -43.09 -3.42
N GLU A 66 14.76 -43.92 -2.72
CA GLU A 66 15.68 -43.47 -1.67
C GLU A 66 16.76 -42.53 -2.26
N VAL A 67 17.33 -42.88 -3.41
CA VAL A 67 18.31 -42.02 -4.13
C VAL A 67 17.67 -40.68 -4.49
N CYS A 68 16.49 -40.67 -5.10
CA CYS A 68 15.77 -39.46 -5.44
C CYS A 68 15.50 -38.56 -4.23
N SER A 69 14.99 -39.14 -3.13
CA SER A 69 14.73 -38.42 -1.88
C SER A 69 15.99 -37.77 -1.33
N ASN A 70 17.12 -38.50 -1.30
CA ASN A 70 18.41 -37.96 -0.86
C ASN A 70 18.86 -36.76 -1.72
N LEU A 71 18.77 -36.90 -3.05
CA LEU A 71 19.18 -35.85 -3.98
C LEU A 71 18.28 -34.62 -3.90
N LYS A 72 16.95 -34.79 -3.71
CA LYS A 72 15.98 -33.69 -3.61
C LYS A 72 16.04 -32.94 -2.27
N ASN A 73 16.51 -33.58 -1.22
CA ASN A 73 16.73 -32.97 0.09
C ASN A 73 18.08 -32.22 0.19
N ASN A 74 18.96 -32.34 -0.79
CA ASN A 74 20.24 -31.63 -0.80
C ASN A 74 20.17 -30.36 -1.65
N PRO A 75 20.47 -29.17 -1.10
CA PRO A 75 20.44 -27.90 -1.83
C PRO A 75 21.27 -27.86 -3.13
N ILE A 76 22.33 -28.65 -3.23
CA ILE A 76 23.23 -28.72 -4.38
C ILE A 76 22.57 -29.48 -5.55
N THR A 77 21.88 -30.58 -5.24
CA THR A 77 21.34 -31.51 -6.25
C THR A 77 19.83 -31.44 -6.43
N GLN A 78 19.09 -30.74 -5.55
CA GLN A 78 17.62 -30.68 -5.57
C GLN A 78 17.03 -30.20 -6.90
N GLN A 79 17.75 -29.35 -7.63
CA GLN A 79 17.29 -28.83 -8.93
C GLN A 79 17.56 -29.76 -10.11
N ILE A 80 18.38 -30.80 -9.94
CA ILE A 80 18.71 -31.73 -11.02
C ILE A 80 17.45 -32.52 -11.38
N PRO A 81 17.01 -32.50 -12.67
CA PRO A 81 15.88 -33.30 -13.10
C PRO A 81 16.17 -34.79 -13.04
N ILE A 82 15.27 -35.57 -12.46
CA ILE A 82 15.39 -37.03 -12.32
C ILE A 82 14.26 -37.71 -13.08
N ILE A 83 14.62 -38.54 -14.06
CA ILE A 83 13.67 -39.37 -14.82
C ILE A 83 13.88 -40.81 -14.35
N PHE A 84 12.82 -41.42 -13.85
CA PHE A 84 12.87 -42.80 -13.46
C PHE A 84 12.81 -43.76 -14.64
N ILE A 85 13.55 -44.86 -14.55
CA ILE A 85 13.46 -45.98 -15.48
C ILE A 85 12.88 -47.17 -14.72
N SER A 86 11.79 -47.74 -15.24
CA SER A 86 11.08 -48.77 -14.47
C SER A 86 10.36 -49.78 -15.34
N ALA A 87 10.25 -51.03 -14.82
CA ALA A 87 9.35 -52.03 -15.40
C ALA A 87 7.94 -52.00 -14.79
N ILE A 88 7.56 -50.88 -14.14
CA ILE A 88 6.36 -50.74 -13.34
C ILE A 88 5.17 -50.34 -14.23
N GLU A 89 4.11 -51.16 -14.21
CA GLU A 89 2.84 -50.88 -14.85
C GLU A 89 1.81 -50.25 -13.87
N ASN A 90 2.06 -50.32 -12.56
CA ASN A 90 1.13 -49.85 -11.54
C ASN A 90 1.08 -48.33 -11.42
N VAL A 91 -0.13 -47.74 -11.45
CA VAL A 91 -0.38 -46.31 -11.35
C VAL A 91 0.04 -45.75 -9.98
N GLU A 92 -0.15 -46.49 -8.90
CA GLU A 92 0.18 -46.06 -7.53
C GLU A 92 1.70 -45.80 -7.34
N GLU A 93 2.55 -46.67 -7.84
CA GLU A 93 4.01 -46.50 -7.78
C GLU A 93 4.50 -45.32 -8.65
N LYS A 94 3.79 -44.95 -9.74
CA LYS A 94 4.08 -43.74 -10.54
C LYS A 94 3.73 -42.48 -9.77
N VAL A 95 2.62 -42.46 -9.04
CA VAL A 95 2.21 -41.31 -8.21
C VAL A 95 3.24 -41.08 -7.09
N GLU A 96 3.74 -42.15 -6.48
CA GLU A 96 4.79 -42.05 -5.47
C GLU A 96 6.10 -41.50 -6.03
N ALA A 97 6.51 -41.93 -7.23
CA ALA A 97 7.68 -41.40 -7.92
C ALA A 97 7.62 -39.87 -8.14
N PHE A 98 6.48 -39.34 -8.50
CA PHE A 98 6.28 -37.91 -8.63
C PHE A 98 6.25 -37.18 -7.29
N ALA A 99 5.65 -37.80 -6.26
CA ALA A 99 5.56 -37.19 -4.92
C ALA A 99 6.94 -36.96 -4.26
N ILE A 100 7.94 -37.81 -4.54
CA ILE A 100 9.30 -37.68 -4.05
C ILE A 100 10.21 -36.80 -4.90
N GLY A 101 9.67 -36.19 -6.00
CA GLY A 101 10.38 -35.20 -6.82
C GLY A 101 10.95 -35.73 -8.14
N GLY A 102 10.62 -36.93 -8.56
CA GLY A 102 10.82 -37.37 -9.96
C GLY A 102 9.98 -36.56 -10.90
N ILE A 103 10.49 -36.25 -12.08
CA ILE A 103 9.80 -35.38 -13.06
C ILE A 103 9.15 -36.16 -14.18
N ASP A 104 9.59 -37.38 -14.43
CA ASP A 104 9.07 -38.25 -15.49
C ASP A 104 9.51 -39.70 -15.26
N PHE A 105 9.03 -40.61 -16.10
CA PHE A 105 9.47 -42.03 -16.07
C PHE A 105 9.51 -42.61 -17.48
N ILE A 106 10.36 -43.64 -17.69
CA ILE A 106 10.55 -44.40 -18.90
C ILE A 106 10.30 -45.87 -18.58
N ASN A 107 9.40 -46.51 -19.35
CA ASN A 107 9.13 -47.94 -19.11
C ASN A 107 10.19 -48.85 -19.75
N LYS A 108 10.54 -49.92 -19.05
CA LYS A 108 11.34 -51.03 -19.61
C LYS A 108 10.39 -52.03 -20.29
N PRO A 109 10.71 -52.53 -21.51
CA PRO A 109 11.88 -52.22 -22.33
C PRO A 109 11.80 -50.84 -22.95
N PHE A 110 12.86 -50.04 -22.82
CA PHE A 110 12.90 -48.68 -23.32
C PHE A 110 13.26 -48.61 -24.79
N HIS A 111 12.66 -47.64 -25.51
CA HIS A 111 12.96 -47.34 -26.90
C HIS A 111 13.81 -46.05 -27.00
N LEU A 112 14.83 -46.07 -27.87
CA LEU A 112 15.74 -44.95 -28.08
C LEU A 112 14.99 -43.62 -28.29
N ILE A 113 13.98 -43.62 -29.15
CA ILE A 113 13.21 -42.42 -29.51
C ILE A 113 12.51 -41.84 -28.24
N GLU A 114 11.95 -42.67 -27.38
CA GLU A 114 11.29 -42.27 -26.14
C GLU A 114 12.27 -41.68 -25.14
N VAL A 115 13.39 -42.37 -24.88
CA VAL A 115 14.44 -41.90 -24.00
C VAL A 115 14.93 -40.52 -24.40
N LEU A 116 15.28 -40.35 -25.67
CA LEU A 116 15.77 -39.08 -26.21
C LEU A 116 14.74 -37.97 -26.13
N ALA A 117 13.48 -38.24 -26.52
CA ALA A 117 12.41 -37.23 -26.45
C ALA A 117 12.19 -36.70 -25.03
N ARG A 118 12.19 -37.57 -24.00
CA ARG A 118 12.03 -37.17 -22.59
C ARG A 118 13.25 -36.42 -22.10
N VAL A 119 14.45 -36.93 -22.34
CA VAL A 119 15.70 -36.27 -21.97
C VAL A 119 15.78 -34.86 -22.55
N GLU A 120 15.53 -34.71 -23.87
CA GLU A 120 15.59 -33.41 -24.54
C GLU A 120 14.52 -32.45 -24.03
N THR A 121 13.31 -32.94 -23.75
CA THR A 121 12.22 -32.10 -23.18
C THR A 121 12.61 -31.55 -21.82
N HIS A 122 13.08 -32.41 -20.89
CA HIS A 122 13.39 -31.98 -19.53
C HIS A 122 14.66 -31.13 -19.45
N LEU A 123 15.68 -31.41 -20.27
CA LEU A 123 16.84 -30.51 -20.39
C LEU A 123 16.46 -29.15 -20.92
N ARG A 124 15.53 -29.07 -21.88
CA ARG A 124 15.03 -27.79 -22.40
C ARG A 124 14.25 -27.01 -21.34
N VAL A 125 13.35 -27.66 -20.62
CA VAL A 125 12.58 -27.04 -19.52
C VAL A 125 13.52 -26.50 -18.45
N SER A 126 14.47 -27.30 -17.98
CA SER A 126 15.46 -26.88 -16.96
C SER A 126 16.29 -25.68 -17.44
N SER A 127 16.72 -25.68 -18.71
CA SER A 127 17.45 -24.54 -19.30
C SER A 127 16.62 -23.28 -19.37
N LEU A 128 15.34 -23.38 -19.77
CA LEU A 128 14.44 -22.22 -19.84
C LEU A 128 14.14 -21.65 -18.44
N GLN A 129 13.97 -22.52 -17.45
CA GLN A 129 13.80 -22.10 -16.04
C GLN A 129 15.03 -21.35 -15.51
N ALA A 130 16.24 -21.84 -15.79
CA ALA A 130 17.48 -21.17 -15.42
C ALA A 130 17.61 -19.79 -16.10
N GLN A 131 17.30 -19.70 -17.41
CA GLN A 131 17.32 -18.42 -18.14
C GLN A 131 16.29 -17.42 -17.60
N LEU A 132 15.08 -17.87 -17.28
CA LEU A 132 14.05 -17.02 -16.70
C LEU A 132 14.49 -16.46 -15.35
N LEU A 133 15.06 -17.29 -14.49
CA LEU A 133 15.57 -16.86 -13.18
C LEU A 133 16.69 -15.81 -13.31
N GLU A 134 17.60 -16.00 -14.26
CA GLU A 134 18.69 -15.05 -14.54
C GLU A 134 18.13 -13.71 -15.05
N GLN A 135 17.18 -13.75 -15.99
CA GLN A 135 16.52 -12.55 -16.50
C GLN A 135 15.77 -11.79 -15.42
N THR A 136 15.06 -12.50 -14.53
CA THR A 136 14.35 -11.88 -13.40
C THR A 136 15.32 -11.14 -12.49
N LYS A 137 16.44 -11.74 -12.10
CA LYS A 137 17.47 -11.11 -11.28
C LYS A 137 18.09 -9.88 -11.95
N LEU A 138 18.32 -9.95 -13.26
CA LEU A 138 18.86 -8.81 -14.01
C LEU A 138 17.87 -7.65 -14.03
N LEU A 139 16.58 -7.92 -14.27
CA LEU A 139 15.53 -6.92 -14.27
C LEU A 139 15.35 -6.26 -12.90
N GLU A 140 15.42 -7.04 -11.81
CA GLU A 140 15.38 -6.52 -10.44
C GLU A 140 16.55 -5.55 -10.19
N THR A 141 17.77 -5.93 -10.59
CA THR A 141 18.96 -5.10 -10.43
C THR A 141 18.85 -3.78 -11.24
N GLN A 142 18.36 -3.86 -12.48
CA GLN A 142 18.14 -2.68 -13.32
C GLN A 142 17.06 -1.77 -12.73
N ASN A 143 15.97 -2.33 -12.19
CA ASN A 143 14.90 -1.57 -11.56
C ASN A 143 15.40 -0.79 -10.33
N ILE A 144 16.20 -1.42 -9.47
CA ILE A 144 16.83 -0.75 -8.32
C ILE A 144 17.74 0.40 -8.77
N SER A 145 18.52 0.19 -9.84
CA SER A 145 19.40 1.24 -10.37
C SER A 145 18.61 2.41 -10.93
N LEU A 146 17.57 2.16 -11.71
CA LEU A 146 16.69 3.20 -12.27
C LEU A 146 15.95 3.97 -11.17
N GLN A 147 15.47 3.30 -10.13
CA GLN A 147 14.83 3.94 -8.98
C GLN A 147 15.78 4.91 -8.27
N LYS A 148 17.06 4.53 -8.09
CA LYS A 148 18.08 5.41 -7.51
C LYS A 148 18.36 6.62 -8.40
N GLU A 149 18.44 6.44 -9.70
CA GLU A 149 18.66 7.52 -10.65
C GLU A 149 17.49 8.51 -10.66
N ILE A 150 16.25 8.01 -10.71
CA ILE A 150 15.04 8.83 -10.61
C ILE A 150 14.98 9.56 -9.26
N SER A 151 15.33 8.90 -8.15
CA SER A 151 15.40 9.51 -6.83
C SER A 151 16.39 10.68 -6.80
N THR A 152 17.55 10.50 -7.42
CA THR A 152 18.59 11.55 -7.50
C THR A 152 18.15 12.74 -8.35
N LEU A 153 17.48 12.48 -9.48
CA LEU A 153 17.02 13.50 -10.43
C LEU A 153 15.78 14.26 -9.96
N THR A 154 14.88 13.59 -9.27
CA THR A 154 13.54 14.13 -8.90
C THR A 154 13.40 14.44 -7.42
N GLY A 155 14.34 13.99 -6.57
CA GLY A 155 14.20 14.00 -5.11
C GLY A 155 13.11 13.05 -4.58
N PHE A 156 12.63 12.11 -5.41
CA PHE A 156 11.58 11.16 -5.02
C PHE A 156 12.14 10.06 -4.11
N ASN A 157 11.55 9.92 -2.94
CA ASN A 157 11.97 8.94 -1.93
C ASN A 157 11.19 7.62 -2.08
N TRP A 158 11.78 6.67 -2.78
CA TRP A 158 11.18 5.34 -3.02
C TRP A 158 11.05 4.48 -1.76
N ASP A 159 11.96 4.63 -0.81
CA ASP A 159 11.89 3.88 0.45
C ASP A 159 10.66 4.34 1.24
N LEU A 160 10.50 5.65 1.39
CA LEU A 160 9.33 6.23 2.04
C LEU A 160 8.01 5.88 1.31
N TYR A 161 8.03 5.81 -0.03
CA TYR A 161 6.86 5.38 -0.81
C TYR A 161 6.45 3.94 -0.47
N SER A 162 7.42 3.03 -0.42
CA SER A 162 7.19 1.62 -0.09
C SER A 162 6.71 1.46 1.35
N GLU A 163 7.32 2.18 2.31
CA GLU A 163 6.92 2.19 3.71
C GLU A 163 5.48 2.69 3.91
N VAL A 164 5.10 3.79 3.24
CA VAL A 164 3.72 4.31 3.29
C VAL A 164 2.74 3.34 2.67
N LYS A 165 3.07 2.73 1.53
CA LYS A 165 2.22 1.77 0.84
C LYS A 165 1.95 0.55 1.72
N GLU A 166 2.97 -0.04 2.33
CA GLU A 166 2.82 -1.15 3.28
C GLU A 166 1.99 -0.74 4.50
N SER A 167 2.15 0.50 4.98
CA SER A 167 1.42 1.02 6.14
C SER A 167 -0.09 1.14 5.93
N ILE A 168 -0.54 1.33 4.69
CA ILE A 168 -1.97 1.30 4.33
C ILE A 168 -2.51 -0.12 4.56
N ASP A 169 -1.78 -1.13 4.09
CA ASP A 169 -2.18 -2.54 4.19
C ASP A 169 -2.10 -3.07 5.63
N CYS A 170 -1.11 -2.61 6.40
CA CYS A 170 -0.89 -3.02 7.80
C CYS A 170 -1.69 -2.20 8.83
N HIS A 171 -2.61 -1.33 8.40
CA HIS A 171 -3.43 -0.49 9.28
C HIS A 171 -2.61 0.39 10.23
N ALA A 172 -1.45 0.88 9.78
CA ALA A 172 -0.57 1.73 10.56
C ALA A 172 -0.96 3.23 10.51
N LEU A 173 -1.88 3.60 9.64
CA LEU A 173 -2.46 4.94 9.62
C LEU A 173 -3.43 5.11 10.79
N ARG A 174 -3.45 6.32 11.37
CA ARG A 174 -4.32 6.72 12.48
C ARG A 174 -4.97 8.06 12.16
N LEU A 175 -6.18 8.29 12.70
CA LEU A 175 -6.78 9.62 12.76
C LEU A 175 -6.74 10.14 14.19
N PHE A 176 -6.30 11.36 14.31
CA PHE A 176 -6.41 12.17 15.52
C PHE A 176 -7.46 13.25 15.29
N TYR A 177 -8.07 13.74 16.33
CA TYR A 177 -9.20 14.64 16.25
C TYR A 177 -8.93 15.88 17.09
N GLN A 178 -8.95 17.07 16.48
CA GLN A 178 -8.76 18.33 17.18
C GLN A 178 -10.09 19.09 17.29
N PRO A 179 -10.50 19.51 18.47
CA PRO A 179 -11.79 20.15 18.68
C PRO A 179 -11.85 21.54 18.04
N ILE A 180 -13.03 21.84 17.50
CA ILE A 180 -13.42 23.16 17.00
C ILE A 180 -14.51 23.71 17.92
N VAL A 181 -14.23 24.86 18.54
CA VAL A 181 -15.05 25.47 19.60
C VAL A 181 -15.74 26.73 19.07
N ASN A 182 -17.02 26.88 19.33
CA ASN A 182 -17.75 28.10 18.99
C ASN A 182 -17.48 29.21 20.02
N PHE A 183 -17.18 30.43 19.57
CA PHE A 183 -16.80 31.55 20.47
C PHE A 183 -17.93 32.11 21.33
N LYS A 184 -19.19 31.91 20.94
CA LYS A 184 -20.35 32.40 21.69
C LYS A 184 -20.74 31.45 22.82
N THR A 185 -20.73 30.15 22.54
CA THR A 185 -21.22 29.11 23.45
C THR A 185 -20.10 28.49 24.28
N ASP A 186 -18.86 28.65 23.85
CA ASP A 186 -17.68 27.99 24.41
C ASP A 186 -17.77 26.45 24.40
N LEU A 187 -18.59 25.90 23.48
CA LEU A 187 -18.82 24.48 23.33
C LEU A 187 -18.13 23.93 22.08
N ILE A 188 -17.74 22.67 22.13
CA ILE A 188 -17.25 21.93 20.96
C ILE A 188 -18.42 21.74 19.99
N THR A 189 -18.25 22.16 18.74
CA THR A 189 -19.22 22.01 17.64
C THR A 189 -18.78 21.05 16.57
N GLY A 190 -17.51 20.67 16.57
CA GLY A 190 -16.93 19.74 15.59
C GLY A 190 -15.51 19.36 15.92
N PHE A 191 -14.96 18.54 15.06
CA PHE A 191 -13.54 18.16 15.08
C PHE A 191 -12.95 18.22 13.68
N GLU A 192 -11.66 18.50 13.62
CA GLU A 192 -10.86 18.24 12.43
C GLU A 192 -10.18 16.88 12.57
N ALA A 193 -10.31 16.03 11.52
CA ALA A 193 -9.65 14.73 11.43
C ALA A 193 -8.26 14.90 10.83
N LEU A 194 -7.25 14.62 11.63
CA LEU A 194 -5.85 14.82 11.30
C LEU A 194 -5.13 13.49 11.13
N LEU A 195 -4.64 13.23 9.93
CA LEU A 195 -3.91 12.02 9.61
C LEU A 195 -2.61 11.93 10.42
N ARG A 196 -2.28 10.73 10.89
CA ARG A 196 -1.02 10.38 11.55
C ARG A 196 -0.57 9.03 11.02
N TRP A 197 0.74 8.81 11.04
CA TRP A 197 1.32 7.53 10.65
C TRP A 197 2.11 6.93 11.81
N GLN A 198 1.67 5.78 12.28
CA GLN A 198 2.38 4.99 13.28
C GLN A 198 3.51 4.22 12.60
N HIS A 199 4.65 4.86 12.45
CA HIS A 199 5.82 4.27 11.83
C HIS A 199 6.47 3.26 12.79
N PRO A 200 6.86 2.04 12.34
CA PRO A 200 7.40 1.00 13.22
C PRO A 200 8.69 1.41 13.95
N GLU A 201 9.54 2.21 13.31
CA GLU A 201 10.84 2.62 13.88
C GLU A 201 10.85 4.07 14.36
N ARG A 202 10.09 4.98 13.72
CA ARG A 202 10.13 6.42 13.98
C ARG A 202 9.01 6.90 14.92
N GLY A 203 8.12 5.99 15.34
CA GLY A 203 6.97 6.32 16.17
C GLY A 203 5.86 7.06 15.41
N LEU A 204 5.11 7.92 16.10
CA LEU A 204 3.98 8.63 15.52
C LEU A 204 4.45 9.84 14.68
N LEU A 205 4.23 9.79 13.37
CA LEU A 205 4.62 10.84 12.43
C LEU A 205 3.43 11.74 12.06
N ALA A 206 3.67 13.05 12.04
CA ALA A 206 2.74 14.04 11.51
C ALA A 206 2.77 14.10 9.98
N PRO A 207 1.71 14.59 9.32
CA PRO A 207 1.59 14.64 7.84
C PRO A 207 2.77 15.30 7.13
N ILE A 208 3.36 16.31 7.70
CA ILE A 208 4.50 17.04 7.10
C ILE A 208 5.66 16.13 6.68
N HIS A 209 5.79 14.95 7.28
CA HIS A 209 6.87 14.02 6.97
C HIS A 209 6.59 13.10 5.76
N PHE A 210 5.32 13.01 5.31
CA PHE A 210 4.94 12.04 4.29
C PHE A 210 3.81 12.49 3.35
N ILE A 211 3.07 13.56 3.68
CA ILE A 211 1.88 13.97 2.90
C ILE A 211 2.24 14.39 1.49
N ASP A 212 3.36 15.10 1.30
CA ASP A 212 3.85 15.53 -0.01
C ASP A 212 4.10 14.35 -0.96
N LEU A 213 4.60 13.23 -0.42
CA LEU A 213 4.82 12.02 -1.18
C LEU A 213 3.48 11.39 -1.58
N ILE A 214 2.52 11.31 -0.65
CA ILE A 214 1.19 10.76 -0.90
C ILE A 214 0.48 11.58 -1.98
N GLU A 215 0.53 12.90 -1.91
CA GLU A 215 -0.11 13.79 -2.90
C GLU A 215 0.52 13.71 -4.29
N LYS A 216 1.84 13.55 -4.38
CA LYS A 216 2.56 13.39 -5.66
C LYS A 216 2.33 12.01 -6.29
N THR A 217 1.81 11.04 -5.55
CA THR A 217 1.59 9.65 -6.00
C THR A 217 0.11 9.29 -6.03
N ASP A 218 -0.20 8.08 -6.51
CA ASP A 218 -1.56 7.56 -6.50
C ASP A 218 -2.00 7.02 -5.14
N LEU A 219 -1.11 7.04 -4.14
CA LEU A 219 -1.44 6.67 -2.76
C LEU A 219 -2.45 7.64 -2.13
N ILE A 220 -2.56 8.87 -2.66
CA ILE A 220 -3.54 9.85 -2.18
C ILE A 220 -4.99 9.34 -2.27
N TYR A 221 -5.32 8.52 -3.28
CA TYR A 221 -6.68 7.99 -3.45
C TYR A 221 -7.07 6.97 -2.37
N PRO A 222 -6.33 5.87 -2.17
CA PRO A 222 -6.67 4.91 -1.11
C PRO A 222 -6.57 5.53 0.29
N VAL A 223 -5.56 6.37 0.56
CA VAL A 223 -5.42 7.07 1.84
C VAL A 223 -6.61 8.00 2.08
N GLY A 224 -6.97 8.82 1.12
CA GLY A 224 -8.09 9.77 1.26
C GLY A 224 -9.44 9.08 1.46
N ARG A 225 -9.69 8.00 0.74
CA ARG A 225 -10.89 7.18 0.96
C ARG A 225 -10.92 6.56 2.36
N TRP A 226 -9.78 6.07 2.84
CA TRP A 226 -9.67 5.55 4.19
C TRP A 226 -9.93 6.64 5.24
N VAL A 227 -9.34 7.83 5.07
CA VAL A 227 -9.54 8.98 5.96
C VAL A 227 -11.02 9.37 6.03
N LEU A 228 -11.66 9.59 4.89
CA LEU A 228 -13.08 9.95 4.81
C LEU A 228 -13.98 8.90 5.47
N SER A 229 -13.76 7.61 5.17
CA SER A 229 -14.54 6.53 5.75
C SER A 229 -14.36 6.45 7.28
N THR A 230 -13.12 6.54 7.77
CA THR A 230 -12.80 6.45 9.20
C THR A 230 -13.32 7.66 9.98
N ALA A 231 -13.21 8.87 9.40
CA ALA A 231 -13.76 10.09 9.99
C ALA A 231 -15.28 10.04 10.11
N CYS A 232 -15.98 9.59 9.07
CA CYS A 232 -17.43 9.42 9.12
C CYS A 232 -17.86 8.34 10.11
N GLN A 233 -17.13 7.23 10.19
CA GLN A 233 -17.39 6.18 11.17
C GLN A 233 -17.26 6.71 12.61
N GLN A 234 -16.21 7.46 12.89
CA GLN A 234 -16.02 8.05 14.22
C GLN A 234 -17.10 9.09 14.57
N LEU A 235 -17.49 9.91 13.60
CA LEU A 235 -18.57 10.87 13.75
C LEU A 235 -19.90 10.17 14.09
N GLN A 236 -20.23 9.07 13.40
CA GLN A 236 -21.39 8.25 13.70
C GLN A 236 -21.38 7.75 15.14
N ILE A 237 -20.24 7.22 15.61
CA ILE A 237 -20.08 6.72 16.97
C ILE A 237 -20.41 7.83 17.99
N TRP A 238 -19.87 9.04 17.79
CA TRP A 238 -20.13 10.16 18.69
C TRP A 238 -21.57 10.64 18.66
N GLN A 239 -22.16 10.80 17.47
CA GLN A 239 -23.56 11.24 17.34
C GLN A 239 -24.57 10.22 17.95
N GLN A 240 -24.25 8.93 17.88
CA GLN A 240 -25.10 7.88 18.48
C GLN A 240 -24.88 7.74 19.99
N SER A 241 -23.66 7.89 20.47
CA SER A 241 -23.32 7.70 21.89
C SER A 241 -23.61 8.92 22.75
N LEU A 242 -23.65 10.11 22.16
CA LEU A 242 -23.76 11.39 22.86
C LEU A 242 -24.97 12.21 22.33
N PRO A 243 -26.14 12.12 22.97
CA PRO A 243 -27.39 12.74 22.46
C PRO A 243 -27.32 14.24 22.26
N ASN A 244 -26.45 14.94 23.00
CA ASN A 244 -26.25 16.39 22.88
C ASN A 244 -25.46 16.80 21.61
N TYR A 245 -24.86 15.84 20.92
CA TYR A 245 -23.94 16.07 19.80
C TYR A 245 -24.46 15.50 18.47
N THR A 246 -25.78 15.42 18.28
CA THR A 246 -26.39 14.94 17.02
C THR A 246 -26.00 15.77 15.80
N ASN A 247 -25.67 17.06 16.01
CA ASN A 247 -25.21 17.98 14.97
C ASN A 247 -23.70 18.23 14.97
N LEU A 248 -22.93 17.38 15.70
CA LEU A 248 -21.46 17.45 15.68
C LEU A 248 -20.95 17.36 14.25
N THR A 249 -19.98 18.19 13.90
CA THR A 249 -19.41 18.23 12.55
C THR A 249 -18.02 17.59 12.53
N MET A 250 -17.62 17.11 11.36
CA MET A 250 -16.31 16.55 11.09
C MET A 250 -15.68 17.22 9.87
N SER A 251 -14.55 17.86 10.06
CA SER A 251 -13.73 18.44 9.00
C SER A 251 -12.68 17.43 8.52
N VAL A 252 -12.52 17.33 7.21
CA VAL A 252 -11.56 16.43 6.56
C VAL A 252 -10.83 17.16 5.45
N ASN A 253 -9.50 17.12 5.49
CA ASN A 253 -8.64 17.68 4.45
C ASN A 253 -8.74 16.87 3.15
N VAL A 254 -8.89 17.55 2.02
CA VAL A 254 -9.00 16.97 0.67
C VAL A 254 -8.07 17.70 -0.29
N SER A 255 -7.15 16.97 -0.91
CA SER A 255 -6.22 17.54 -1.88
C SER A 255 -6.86 17.81 -3.23
N THR A 256 -6.22 18.68 -4.02
CA THR A 256 -6.63 18.97 -5.42
C THR A 256 -6.73 17.71 -6.27
N LYS A 257 -5.79 16.77 -6.07
CA LYS A 257 -5.75 15.50 -6.82
C LYS A 257 -6.96 14.62 -6.50
N GLN A 258 -7.37 14.56 -5.23
CA GLN A 258 -8.57 13.82 -4.80
C GLN A 258 -9.85 14.44 -5.36
N LEU A 259 -9.97 15.79 -5.39
CA LEU A 259 -11.11 16.44 -6.02
C LEU A 259 -11.24 16.10 -7.51
N SER A 260 -10.14 15.79 -8.17
CA SER A 260 -10.14 15.36 -9.58
C SER A 260 -10.49 13.88 -9.79
N GLU A 261 -10.72 13.10 -8.72
CA GLU A 261 -11.07 11.68 -8.80
C GLU A 261 -12.48 11.51 -9.38
N PHE A 262 -12.60 10.66 -10.39
CA PHE A 262 -13.84 10.48 -11.15
C PHE A 262 -15.06 10.09 -10.29
N ASN A 263 -14.86 9.32 -9.23
CA ASN A 263 -15.92 8.75 -8.41
C ASN A 263 -16.02 9.36 -7.00
N LEU A 264 -15.35 10.50 -6.72
CA LEU A 264 -15.33 11.08 -5.37
C LEU A 264 -16.74 11.40 -4.85
N VAL A 265 -17.59 12.04 -5.66
CA VAL A 265 -18.95 12.42 -5.29
C VAL A 265 -19.79 11.20 -4.91
N GLU A 266 -19.71 10.15 -5.73
CA GLU A 266 -20.45 8.91 -5.47
C GLU A 266 -19.91 8.20 -4.22
N TYR A 267 -18.60 8.13 -4.07
CA TYR A 267 -17.97 7.56 -2.88
C TYR A 267 -18.43 8.29 -1.59
N ILE A 268 -18.44 9.62 -1.59
CA ILE A 268 -18.91 10.40 -0.43
C ILE A 268 -20.39 10.13 -0.17
N ARG A 269 -21.22 10.06 -1.20
CA ARG A 269 -22.65 9.71 -1.06
C ARG A 269 -22.83 8.34 -0.41
N GLU A 270 -22.06 7.34 -0.83
CA GLU A 270 -22.09 6.00 -0.28
C GLU A 270 -21.68 5.95 1.18
N ILE A 271 -20.59 6.63 1.58
CA ILE A 271 -20.12 6.63 2.97
C ILE A 271 -21.09 7.37 3.90
N LEU A 272 -21.67 8.50 3.47
CA LEU A 272 -22.68 9.21 4.24
C LEU A 272 -23.92 8.34 4.48
N LYS A 273 -24.38 7.62 3.46
CA LYS A 273 -25.46 6.65 3.58
C LYS A 273 -25.10 5.48 4.49
N LYS A 274 -23.90 4.91 4.32
CA LYS A 274 -23.39 3.77 5.12
C LYS A 274 -23.37 4.10 6.61
N TYR A 275 -22.87 5.27 6.97
CA TYR A 275 -22.73 5.69 8.36
C TYR A 275 -23.89 6.54 8.87
N GLN A 276 -24.93 6.73 8.05
CA GLN A 276 -26.15 7.51 8.41
C GLN A 276 -25.83 8.94 8.88
N ILE A 277 -24.79 9.55 8.29
CA ILE A 277 -24.36 10.91 8.59
C ILE A 277 -25.15 11.89 7.72
N SER A 278 -25.67 12.95 8.35
CA SER A 278 -26.26 14.03 7.62
C SER A 278 -25.17 14.80 6.87
N PRO A 279 -25.34 15.09 5.55
CA PRO A 279 -24.30 15.70 4.73
C PRO A 279 -23.72 16.99 5.31
N TYR A 280 -24.53 17.82 5.95
CA TYR A 280 -24.08 19.08 6.55
C TYR A 280 -23.16 18.88 7.78
N CYS A 281 -23.07 17.67 8.32
CA CYS A 281 -22.12 17.33 9.40
C CYS A 281 -20.73 17.00 8.86
N LEU A 282 -20.57 16.80 7.55
CA LEU A 282 -19.25 16.60 6.91
C LEU A 282 -18.80 17.91 6.28
N LYS A 283 -17.62 18.36 6.66
CA LYS A 283 -16.95 19.53 6.08
C LYS A 283 -15.70 19.05 5.34
N LEU A 284 -15.49 19.54 4.12
CA LEU A 284 -14.28 19.27 3.36
C LEU A 284 -13.39 20.50 3.36
N GLU A 285 -12.17 20.34 3.80
CA GLU A 285 -11.16 21.40 3.84
C GLU A 285 -10.29 21.32 2.60
N ILE A 286 -10.20 22.42 1.88
CA ILE A 286 -9.42 22.56 0.66
C ILE A 286 -8.48 23.74 0.79
N THR A 287 -7.25 23.62 0.33
CA THR A 287 -6.29 24.73 0.38
C THR A 287 -6.68 25.81 -0.64
N GLU A 288 -6.23 27.04 -0.39
CA GLU A 288 -6.41 28.17 -1.31
C GLU A 288 -5.90 27.84 -2.72
N SER A 289 -4.77 27.12 -2.83
CA SER A 289 -4.18 26.70 -4.11
C SER A 289 -5.07 25.75 -4.91
N THR A 290 -5.88 24.93 -4.25
CA THR A 290 -6.84 24.02 -4.88
C THR A 290 -7.87 24.78 -5.72
N VAL A 291 -8.31 25.92 -5.24
CA VAL A 291 -9.24 26.82 -5.93
C VAL A 291 -8.60 27.47 -7.17
N MET A 292 -7.26 27.41 -7.28
CA MET A 292 -6.47 28.01 -8.37
C MET A 292 -6.26 27.11 -9.59
N GLY A 293 -6.50 25.78 -9.49
CA GLY A 293 -6.25 24.77 -10.54
C GLY A 293 -7.24 24.80 -11.72
N ASP A 294 -7.55 23.62 -12.28
CA ASP A 294 -8.56 23.45 -13.36
C ASP A 294 -9.95 23.87 -12.85
N ARG A 295 -10.30 25.12 -13.16
CA ARG A 295 -11.43 25.82 -12.58
C ARG A 295 -12.77 25.13 -12.86
N ASP A 296 -13.01 24.78 -14.13
CA ASP A 296 -14.35 24.36 -14.54
C ASP A 296 -14.70 22.98 -13.97
N ARG A 297 -13.75 22.07 -13.98
CA ARG A 297 -13.93 20.73 -13.42
C ARG A 297 -14.05 20.76 -11.90
N THR A 298 -13.16 21.48 -11.23
CA THR A 298 -13.19 21.62 -9.76
C THR A 298 -14.51 22.23 -9.30
N LEU A 299 -14.97 23.31 -9.94
CA LEU A 299 -16.27 23.95 -9.65
C LEU A 299 -17.44 22.98 -9.81
N GLN A 300 -17.47 22.18 -10.89
CA GLN A 300 -18.52 21.19 -11.09
C GLN A 300 -18.61 20.18 -9.95
N ILE A 301 -17.47 19.66 -9.50
CA ILE A 301 -17.40 18.68 -8.40
C ILE A 301 -17.84 19.32 -7.09
N LEU A 302 -17.35 20.53 -6.79
CA LEU A 302 -17.74 21.24 -5.58
C LEU A 302 -19.25 21.55 -5.56
N HIS A 303 -19.85 21.94 -6.69
CA HIS A 303 -21.30 22.13 -6.77
C HIS A 303 -22.07 20.82 -6.56
N GLN A 304 -21.64 19.71 -7.17
CA GLN A 304 -22.28 18.42 -6.93
C GLN A 304 -22.21 17.97 -5.47
N LEU A 305 -21.10 18.21 -4.78
CA LEU A 305 -20.95 17.92 -3.35
C LEU A 305 -21.79 18.90 -2.51
N LYS A 306 -21.89 20.17 -2.93
CA LYS A 306 -22.73 21.16 -2.29
C LYS A 306 -24.22 20.82 -2.40
N ASP A 307 -24.65 20.32 -3.55
CA ASP A 307 -26.02 19.84 -3.76
C ASP A 307 -26.37 18.64 -2.88
N LEU A 308 -25.39 17.86 -2.43
CA LEU A 308 -25.56 16.85 -1.39
C LEU A 308 -25.74 17.45 0.01
N GLY A 309 -25.36 18.71 0.22
CA GLY A 309 -25.43 19.41 1.50
C GLY A 309 -24.10 19.47 2.28
N ILE A 310 -22.98 19.11 1.63
CA ILE A 310 -21.64 19.17 2.26
C ILE A 310 -21.19 20.63 2.38
N GLN A 311 -20.47 20.95 3.46
CA GLN A 311 -19.86 22.25 3.68
C GLN A 311 -18.39 22.26 3.24
N PHE A 312 -17.94 23.43 2.73
CA PHE A 312 -16.54 23.61 2.32
C PHE A 312 -15.84 24.66 3.18
N CYS A 313 -14.63 24.30 3.61
CA CYS A 313 -13.71 25.23 4.28
C CYS A 313 -12.53 25.52 3.34
N ILE A 314 -12.13 26.79 3.22
CA ILE A 314 -10.81 27.12 2.67
C ILE A 314 -9.82 27.15 3.82
N ASP A 315 -8.78 26.34 3.68
CA ASP A 315 -7.68 26.24 4.63
C ASP A 315 -6.53 27.19 4.27
N ASP A 316 -5.72 27.58 5.27
CA ASP A 316 -4.55 28.46 5.16
C ASP A 316 -4.87 29.82 4.49
N PHE A 317 -6.09 30.35 4.67
CA PHE A 317 -6.54 31.56 3.97
C PHE A 317 -5.73 32.80 4.36
N GLY A 318 -5.24 33.51 3.34
CA GLY A 318 -4.48 34.75 3.48
C GLY A 318 -2.97 34.57 3.40
N THR A 319 -2.46 33.34 3.32
CA THR A 319 -1.01 33.07 3.15
C THR A 319 -0.58 33.09 1.68
N GLY A 320 -1.54 33.08 0.73
CA GLY A 320 -1.33 33.03 -0.70
C GLY A 320 -1.81 34.27 -1.45
N TYR A 321 -1.86 34.19 -2.78
CA TYR A 321 -2.37 35.25 -3.67
C TYR A 321 -3.90 35.10 -3.86
N SER A 322 -4.69 35.41 -2.83
CA SER A 322 -6.14 35.34 -2.93
C SER A 322 -6.73 36.36 -3.88
N SER A 323 -7.45 35.89 -4.89
CA SER A 323 -8.35 36.76 -5.64
C SER A 323 -9.71 36.78 -4.95
N LEU A 324 -10.09 37.91 -4.34
CA LEU A 324 -11.41 38.11 -3.69
C LEU A 324 -12.58 37.68 -4.58
N ARG A 325 -12.44 37.85 -5.91
CA ARG A 325 -13.46 37.44 -6.88
C ARG A 325 -13.71 35.94 -6.84
N ARG A 326 -12.71 35.12 -6.49
CA ARG A 326 -12.82 33.65 -6.45
C ARG A 326 -13.61 33.17 -5.24
N LEU A 327 -13.52 33.88 -4.10
CA LEU A 327 -14.34 33.56 -2.93
C LEU A 327 -15.85 33.67 -3.19
N THR A 328 -16.23 34.49 -4.17
CA THR A 328 -17.65 34.61 -4.56
C THR A 328 -18.07 33.58 -5.59
N ASP A 329 -17.14 33.09 -6.40
CA ASP A 329 -17.43 32.13 -7.47
C ASP A 329 -17.51 30.68 -6.94
N PHE A 330 -16.85 30.37 -5.83
CA PHE A 330 -16.80 29.03 -5.24
C PHE A 330 -17.83 28.87 -4.11
N PRO A 331 -18.47 27.70 -3.99
CA PRO A 331 -19.51 27.43 -2.99
C PRO A 331 -18.93 27.18 -1.58
N ILE A 332 -18.10 28.10 -1.09
CA ILE A 332 -17.42 28.02 0.20
C ILE A 332 -18.34 28.51 1.32
N ASP A 333 -18.26 27.87 2.48
CA ASP A 333 -19.04 28.20 3.68
C ASP A 333 -18.19 28.83 4.77
N ILE A 334 -16.93 28.39 4.90
CA ILE A 334 -16.05 28.69 6.02
C ILE A 334 -14.69 29.13 5.51
N LEU A 335 -14.11 30.16 6.15
CA LEU A 335 -12.71 30.53 5.98
C LEU A 335 -11.94 30.19 7.24
N LYS A 336 -10.83 29.41 7.12
CA LYS A 336 -9.90 29.14 8.20
C LYS A 336 -8.77 30.17 8.15
N ILE A 337 -8.59 30.90 9.23
CA ILE A 337 -7.50 31.88 9.38
C ILE A 337 -6.29 31.14 9.91
N ASP A 338 -5.21 31.15 9.11
CA ASP A 338 -3.98 30.42 9.43
C ASP A 338 -3.34 30.91 10.73
N ARG A 339 -2.77 29.97 11.48
CA ARG A 339 -2.11 30.18 12.77
C ARG A 339 -0.97 31.20 12.73
N SER A 340 -0.32 31.41 11.58
CA SER A 340 0.78 32.37 11.46
C SER A 340 0.36 33.78 11.82
N PHE A 341 -0.87 34.19 11.45
CA PHE A 341 -1.40 35.52 11.79
C PHE A 341 -1.62 35.68 13.30
N ILE A 342 -1.99 34.61 14.00
CA ILE A 342 -2.18 34.61 15.45
C ILE A 342 -0.84 34.64 16.18
N ASN A 343 0.12 33.82 15.71
CA ASN A 343 1.47 33.73 16.28
C ASN A 343 2.27 35.03 16.08
N ASN A 344 2.07 35.73 14.97
CA ASN A 344 2.71 37.01 14.67
C ASN A 344 1.91 38.22 15.21
N GLU A 345 0.79 37.99 15.91
CA GLU A 345 -0.10 39.04 16.43
C GLU A 345 -0.61 40.03 15.34
N GLU A 346 -0.86 39.55 14.13
CA GLU A 346 -1.30 40.34 13.00
C GLU A 346 -2.83 40.63 13.06
N TRP A 347 -3.30 41.16 14.17
CA TRP A 347 -4.72 41.35 14.50
C TRP A 347 -5.49 42.20 13.48
N ILE A 348 -4.82 43.12 12.78
CA ILE A 348 -5.42 43.91 11.70
C ILE A 348 -5.81 43.01 10.53
N ILE A 349 -4.95 42.09 10.16
CA ILE A 349 -5.19 41.12 9.07
C ILE A 349 -6.28 40.16 9.47
N VAL A 350 -6.21 39.60 10.67
CA VAL A 350 -7.23 38.71 11.24
C VAL A 350 -8.60 39.37 11.20
N LYS A 351 -8.72 40.65 11.61
CA LYS A 351 -9.94 41.43 11.57
C LYS A 351 -10.43 41.64 10.15
N ALA A 352 -9.54 41.96 9.23
CA ALA A 352 -9.89 42.19 7.82
C ALA A 352 -10.44 40.91 7.17
N ILE A 353 -9.81 39.75 7.39
CA ILE A 353 -10.27 38.44 6.89
C ILE A 353 -11.65 38.11 7.47
N GLY A 354 -11.82 38.23 8.78
CA GLY A 354 -13.11 37.96 9.43
C GLY A 354 -14.22 38.87 8.93
N THR A 355 -13.95 40.18 8.82
CA THR A 355 -14.94 41.15 8.26
C THR A 355 -15.33 40.78 6.82
N LEU A 356 -14.37 40.38 6.01
CA LEU A 356 -14.64 39.92 4.64
C LEU A 356 -15.53 38.68 4.64
N ALA A 357 -15.21 37.68 5.47
CA ALA A 357 -15.99 36.45 5.57
C ALA A 357 -17.45 36.74 5.94
N PHE A 358 -17.68 37.50 7.00
CA PHE A 358 -19.04 37.85 7.44
C PHE A 358 -19.81 38.68 6.40
N THR A 359 -19.13 39.60 5.70
CA THR A 359 -19.76 40.38 4.61
C THR A 359 -20.23 39.47 3.46
N LEU A 360 -19.53 38.33 3.26
CA LEU A 360 -19.90 37.32 2.27
C LEU A 360 -20.84 36.24 2.82
N GLY A 361 -21.34 36.38 4.06
CA GLY A 361 -22.23 35.41 4.71
C GLY A 361 -21.55 34.08 4.99
N LYS A 362 -20.23 34.10 5.33
CA LYS A 362 -19.42 32.93 5.61
C LYS A 362 -18.97 32.94 7.07
N SER A 363 -18.83 31.76 7.66
CA SER A 363 -18.25 31.57 9.00
C SER A 363 -16.73 31.59 8.97
N VAL A 364 -16.13 31.77 10.16
CA VAL A 364 -14.69 31.81 10.33
C VAL A 364 -14.25 30.78 11.37
N VAL A 365 -13.18 30.04 11.08
CA VAL A 365 -12.42 29.25 12.06
C VAL A 365 -11.05 29.90 12.21
N VAL A 366 -10.65 30.22 13.43
CA VAL A 366 -9.32 30.79 13.74
C VAL A 366 -8.46 29.67 14.28
N GLU A 367 -7.32 29.45 13.63
CA GLU A 367 -6.38 28.39 14.02
C GLU A 367 -5.26 28.91 14.93
N GLY A 368 -4.63 27.96 15.64
CA GLY A 368 -3.43 28.24 16.44
C GLY A 368 -3.67 29.07 17.68
N ILE A 369 -4.86 28.96 18.28
CA ILE A 369 -5.15 29.62 19.55
C ILE A 369 -4.48 28.85 20.69
N GLU A 370 -3.46 29.44 21.31
CA GLU A 370 -2.66 28.79 22.34
C GLU A 370 -2.85 29.40 23.73
N THR A 371 -3.32 30.63 23.80
CA THR A 371 -3.45 31.37 25.09
C THR A 371 -4.83 31.97 25.31
N PRO A 372 -5.27 32.11 26.60
CA PRO A 372 -6.52 32.80 26.90
C PRO A 372 -6.55 34.26 26.45
N VAL A 373 -5.39 34.90 26.39
CA VAL A 373 -5.26 36.30 25.92
C VAL A 373 -5.61 36.39 24.45
N GLN A 374 -5.11 35.47 23.59
CA GLN A 374 -5.47 35.40 22.19
C GLN A 374 -6.97 35.19 21.99
N LEU A 375 -7.57 34.25 22.73
CA LEU A 375 -9.02 34.01 22.69
C LEU A 375 -9.83 35.25 23.06
N THR A 376 -9.46 35.94 24.14
CA THR A 376 -10.12 37.17 24.56
C THR A 376 -10.04 38.26 23.50
N MET A 377 -8.87 38.42 22.87
CA MET A 377 -8.67 39.38 21.80
C MET A 377 -9.58 39.05 20.60
N LEU A 378 -9.63 37.77 20.17
CA LEU A 378 -10.48 37.32 19.07
C LEU A 378 -11.96 37.53 19.35
N LYS A 379 -12.43 37.18 20.54
CA LYS A 379 -13.82 37.45 20.99
C LYS A 379 -14.14 38.96 20.97
N THR A 380 -13.17 39.81 21.28
CA THR A 380 -13.33 41.26 21.20
C THR A 380 -13.37 41.76 19.76
N LEU A 381 -12.50 41.24 18.90
CA LEU A 381 -12.47 41.62 17.47
C LEU A 381 -13.74 41.25 16.71
N PHE A 382 -14.35 40.10 17.05
CA PHE A 382 -15.52 39.54 16.37
C PHE A 382 -16.81 39.63 17.16
N ASN A 383 -16.86 40.46 18.15
CA ASN A 383 -17.96 40.56 19.15
C ASN A 383 -19.39 40.61 18.50
N SER A 384 -19.53 41.21 17.31
CA SER A 384 -20.82 41.28 16.59
C SER A 384 -21.21 40.02 15.81
N SER A 385 -20.31 39.04 15.71
CA SER A 385 -20.44 37.84 14.87
C SER A 385 -19.95 36.57 15.55
N LEU A 386 -20.03 36.53 16.88
CA LEU A 386 -19.53 35.36 17.65
C LEU A 386 -20.21 34.04 17.32
N ASP A 387 -21.46 34.08 16.85
CA ASP A 387 -22.20 32.88 16.43
C ASP A 387 -21.55 32.19 15.21
N GLU A 388 -20.90 32.97 14.37
CA GLU A 388 -20.26 32.52 13.11
C GLU A 388 -18.73 32.37 13.27
N CYS A 389 -18.22 32.53 14.51
CA CYS A 389 -16.81 32.41 14.82
C CYS A 389 -16.52 31.15 15.62
N TYR A 390 -15.49 30.47 15.18
CA TYR A 390 -15.00 29.24 15.80
C TYR A 390 -13.49 29.36 16.01
N GLY A 391 -12.97 28.58 16.94
CA GLY A 391 -11.55 28.52 17.20
C GLY A 391 -11.04 27.09 17.34
N GLN A 392 -9.79 26.94 16.97
CA GLN A 392 -9.03 25.70 17.06
C GLN A 392 -7.62 26.02 17.55
N GLY A 393 -7.06 25.18 18.43
CA GLY A 393 -5.71 25.38 18.93
C GLY A 393 -5.45 24.65 20.24
N TYR A 394 -4.22 24.69 20.69
CA TYR A 394 -3.75 23.97 21.88
C TYR A 394 -4.36 24.51 23.18
N LEU A 395 -4.89 25.73 23.16
CA LEU A 395 -5.69 26.23 24.30
C LEU A 395 -6.87 25.31 24.60
N PHE A 396 -7.53 24.78 23.58
CA PHE A 396 -8.69 23.90 23.72
C PHE A 396 -8.24 22.44 23.89
N SER A 397 -7.41 21.95 23.00
CA SER A 397 -6.75 20.66 23.06
C SER A 397 -5.75 20.48 21.91
N GLU A 398 -4.69 19.73 22.17
CA GLU A 398 -3.93 19.09 21.08
C GLU A 398 -4.82 18.07 20.33
N PRO A 399 -4.43 17.65 19.12
CA PRO A 399 -5.10 16.55 18.44
C PRO A 399 -5.10 15.27 19.29
N LEU A 400 -6.26 14.66 19.50
CA LEU A 400 -6.50 13.53 20.38
C LEU A 400 -6.80 12.24 19.59
N GLU A 401 -6.46 11.10 20.17
CA GLU A 401 -6.97 9.81 19.71
C GLU A 401 -8.49 9.70 19.94
N PRO A 402 -9.19 8.73 19.31
CA PRO A 402 -10.64 8.61 19.39
C PRO A 402 -11.20 8.54 20.81
N GLU A 403 -10.56 7.80 21.71
CA GLU A 403 -11.03 7.60 23.08
C GLU A 403 -10.87 8.87 23.94
N PRO A 404 -9.69 9.52 24.01
CA PRO A 404 -9.54 10.83 24.66
C PRO A 404 -10.48 11.91 24.11
N ALA A 405 -10.70 11.96 22.79
CA ALA A 405 -11.64 12.90 22.17
C ALA A 405 -13.09 12.63 22.60
N SER A 406 -13.48 11.36 22.72
CA SER A 406 -14.80 10.96 23.24
C SER A 406 -14.99 11.40 24.69
N ASN A 407 -13.96 11.26 25.52
CA ASN A 407 -13.99 11.69 26.92
C ASN A 407 -14.10 13.21 27.04
N LEU A 408 -13.42 13.95 26.17
CA LEU A 408 -13.52 15.41 26.12
C LEU A 408 -14.95 15.88 25.78
N LEU A 409 -15.60 15.23 24.79
CA LEU A 409 -17.00 15.50 24.47
C LEU A 409 -17.94 15.16 25.63
N ALA A 410 -17.76 14.00 26.27
CA ALA A 410 -18.61 13.55 27.36
C ALA A 410 -18.52 14.45 28.59
N SER A 411 -17.38 15.11 28.81
CA SER A 411 -17.19 16.05 29.92
C SER A 411 -17.96 17.37 29.79
N ASN A 412 -18.53 17.64 28.60
CA ASN A 412 -19.22 18.92 28.30
C ASN A 412 -18.37 20.14 28.70
N THR A 413 -17.07 20.07 28.47
CA THR A 413 -16.13 21.11 28.83
C THR A 413 -16.47 22.40 28.12
N THR A 414 -16.61 23.50 28.91
CA THR A 414 -16.68 24.87 28.39
C THR A 414 -15.30 25.51 28.51
N PHE A 415 -14.85 26.22 27.48
CA PHE A 415 -13.51 26.79 27.39
C PHE A 415 -13.46 28.29 27.67
#